data_ef2d1ed1900874f70027daeffedeb4e8
#
_entry.id   ef2d1ed1900874f70027daeffedeb4e8
#
_cell.length_a   1.000
_cell.length_b   1.000
_cell.length_c   1.000
_cell.angle_alpha   90.00
_cell.angle_beta   90.00
_cell.angle_gamma   90.00
#
_symmetry.space_group_name_H-M   'P 1'
#
loop_
_entity.id
_entity.type
_entity.pdbx_description
1 polymer ?
#
loop_
_entity_poly.entity_id
_entity_poly.type
_entity_poly.pdbx_seq_one_letter_code
_entity_poly.pdbx_strand_id
1 'polypeptide(L)'
;MTKQTLRIAIITGVYAPFLSGVGVAVHQRVRWLLQQGHEVFLIHPEINDKYPKDICERPVLGLAEAQAFPNFSSYAYPSQPLLLYKSLPEPLHYRYWNDTELLSKFQPDIVLVEEAGAMRGFYSLFLQGYGRPVGSDFRKRTGIPVVSVFHTDIVAYIRYYLGNYLFNLLLLILPIFIKQFSEAYDVTFFSSLEQQAKYKKLKCQRSEYLPYQGIDCERFHPRNICYDPIPDDHRPTILFVGRVTAEKNVNQLLDAYPLIAAKIPDVHLVIVGSGPLDKEIRRRAQKFKSGITIWGESHGTELLGWFARADVFVNPSVTENFCTTNNEALASGTPVVAVVAPSTAEQVSPGLNGFLAEPNNPKDFAQKVIAILENPHLKAELSHRARPSILEFDWSACMQKFEHRLYQLVEASRKC
;
A
#
# COMPACT_ATOMS: atom_id res chain seq x y z
N MET A 1 -25.19 24.19 -4.88
CA MET A 1 -25.67 22.92 -5.43
C MET A 1 -25.52 21.88 -4.34
N THR A 2 -26.61 21.23 -3.93
CA THR A 2 -26.55 20.12 -2.96
C THR A 2 -25.70 19.01 -3.58
N LYS A 3 -24.63 18.60 -2.90
CA LYS A 3 -23.76 17.51 -3.33
C LYS A 3 -24.62 16.25 -3.44
N GLN A 4 -24.70 15.65 -4.63
CA GLN A 4 -25.46 14.40 -4.83
C GLN A 4 -24.77 13.29 -4.05
N THR A 5 -25.47 12.60 -3.18
CA THR A 5 -24.95 11.41 -2.48
C THR A 5 -25.05 10.18 -3.38
N LEU A 6 -24.07 9.28 -3.30
CA LEU A 6 -24.05 8.00 -4.01
C LEU A 6 -24.25 6.85 -3.02
N ARG A 7 -24.82 5.76 -3.52
CA ARG A 7 -24.85 4.46 -2.87
C ARG A 7 -23.70 3.61 -3.41
N ILE A 8 -22.68 3.36 -2.59
CA ILE A 8 -21.41 2.76 -3.00
C ILE A 8 -21.25 1.40 -2.33
N ALA A 9 -21.20 0.33 -3.11
CA ALA A 9 -20.84 -0.98 -2.61
C ALA A 9 -19.32 -1.18 -2.76
N ILE A 10 -18.65 -1.65 -1.70
CA ILE A 10 -17.22 -1.93 -1.67
C ILE A 10 -17.01 -3.41 -1.36
N ILE A 11 -16.37 -4.14 -2.27
CA ILE A 11 -16.01 -5.54 -2.09
C ILE A 11 -14.51 -5.60 -1.88
N THR A 12 -14.07 -6.14 -0.73
CA THR A 12 -12.65 -6.23 -0.41
C THR A 12 -12.26 -7.63 0.06
N GLY A 13 -11.05 -8.05 -0.33
CA GLY A 13 -10.43 -9.28 0.17
C GLY A 13 -9.69 -9.09 1.50
N VAL A 14 -9.44 -7.83 1.91
CA VAL A 14 -8.69 -7.51 3.12
C VAL A 14 -9.28 -6.28 3.79
N TYR A 15 -9.70 -6.42 5.04
CA TYR A 15 -10.19 -5.33 5.87
C TYR A 15 -9.77 -5.56 7.33
N ALA A 16 -9.99 -4.56 8.20
CA ALA A 16 -9.69 -4.69 9.62
C ALA A 16 -10.23 -6.02 10.21
N PRO A 17 -9.48 -6.68 11.09
CA PRO A 17 -8.24 -6.31 11.75
C PRO A 17 -6.96 -6.74 11.01
N PHE A 18 -7.03 -7.14 9.74
CA PHE A 18 -5.83 -7.48 8.97
C PHE A 18 -5.02 -6.21 8.72
N LEU A 19 -3.86 -6.09 9.41
CA LEU A 19 -2.94 -4.97 9.21
C LEU A 19 -2.18 -5.17 7.89
N SER A 20 -2.65 -4.50 6.87
CA SER A 20 -1.99 -4.42 5.56
C SER A 20 -2.18 -3.02 4.98
N GLY A 21 -1.28 -2.59 4.10
CA GLY A 21 -1.44 -1.31 3.39
C GLY A 21 -2.79 -1.21 2.66
N VAL A 22 -3.27 -2.34 2.11
CA VAL A 22 -4.59 -2.43 1.45
C VAL A 22 -5.71 -2.20 2.45
N GLY A 23 -5.71 -2.91 3.59
CA GLY A 23 -6.75 -2.77 4.62
C GLY A 23 -6.85 -1.34 5.15
N VAL A 24 -5.70 -0.68 5.37
CA VAL A 24 -5.63 0.73 5.79
C VAL A 24 -6.22 1.65 4.71
N ALA A 25 -5.84 1.46 3.45
CA ALA A 25 -6.34 2.28 2.34
C ALA A 25 -7.86 2.14 2.15
N VAL A 26 -8.38 0.91 2.24
CA VAL A 26 -9.83 0.63 2.14
C VAL A 26 -10.57 1.27 3.31
N HIS A 27 -10.05 1.14 4.55
CA HIS A 27 -10.66 1.76 5.73
C HIS A 27 -10.74 3.29 5.60
N GLN A 28 -9.65 3.92 5.22
CA GLN A 28 -9.60 5.37 5.03
C GLN A 28 -10.58 5.83 3.94
N ARG A 29 -10.73 5.07 2.86
CA ARG A 29 -11.69 5.36 1.79
C ARG A 29 -13.14 5.22 2.27
N VAL A 30 -13.47 4.14 2.97
CA VAL A 30 -14.78 3.95 3.59
C VAL A 30 -15.13 5.14 4.48
N ARG A 31 -14.21 5.50 5.40
CA ARG A 31 -14.38 6.64 6.30
C ARG A 31 -14.61 7.95 5.55
N TRP A 32 -13.78 8.24 4.53
CA TRP A 32 -13.94 9.43 3.71
C TRP A 32 -15.32 9.51 3.07
N LEU A 33 -15.72 8.44 2.38
CA LEU A 33 -17.01 8.40 1.67
C LEU A 33 -18.18 8.60 2.64
N LEU A 34 -18.14 7.99 3.82
CA LEU A 34 -19.14 8.18 4.86
C LEU A 34 -19.19 9.63 5.36
N GLN A 35 -18.03 10.25 5.59
CA GLN A 35 -17.91 11.66 5.99
C GLN A 35 -18.43 12.63 4.92
N GLN A 36 -18.34 12.26 3.63
CA GLN A 36 -18.94 13.02 2.53
C GLN A 36 -20.45 12.81 2.38
N GLY A 37 -21.06 11.94 3.20
CA GLY A 37 -22.49 11.68 3.22
C GLY A 37 -22.96 10.58 2.25
N HIS A 38 -22.02 9.85 1.60
CA HIS A 38 -22.39 8.69 0.78
C HIS A 38 -22.90 7.55 1.64
N GLU A 39 -23.81 6.73 1.08
CA GLU A 39 -24.23 5.47 1.68
C GLU A 39 -23.24 4.37 1.25
N VAL A 40 -22.60 3.71 2.22
CA VAL A 40 -21.55 2.71 1.95
C VAL A 40 -21.97 1.34 2.46
N PHE A 41 -21.94 0.34 1.56
CA PHE A 41 -22.11 -1.06 1.87
C PHE A 41 -20.80 -1.82 1.67
N LEU A 42 -20.21 -2.31 2.77
CA LEU A 42 -18.92 -3.00 2.76
C LEU A 42 -19.11 -4.51 2.81
N ILE A 43 -18.58 -5.22 1.80
CA ILE A 43 -18.51 -6.68 1.75
C ILE A 43 -17.05 -7.08 2.05
N HIS A 44 -16.85 -7.75 3.20
CA HIS A 44 -15.51 -8.02 3.74
C HIS A 44 -15.40 -9.44 4.32
N PRO A 45 -14.16 -9.98 4.53
CA PRO A 45 -14.00 -11.30 5.14
C PRO A 45 -14.44 -11.32 6.60
N GLU A 46 -15.10 -12.39 7.01
CA GLU A 46 -15.35 -12.72 8.41
C GLU A 46 -14.08 -13.25 9.06
N ILE A 47 -13.84 -12.83 10.30
CA ILE A 47 -12.75 -13.37 11.14
C ILE A 47 -13.33 -14.39 12.10
N ASN A 48 -12.68 -15.52 12.19
CA ASN A 48 -13.07 -16.63 13.03
C ASN A 48 -11.85 -17.28 13.69
N ASP A 49 -12.06 -18.30 14.53
CA ASP A 49 -11.07 -19.04 15.29
C ASP A 49 -10.00 -19.79 14.48
N LYS A 50 -10.17 -19.88 13.15
CA LYS A 50 -9.18 -20.47 12.23
C LYS A 50 -7.97 -19.57 11.99
N TYR A 51 -8.10 -18.28 12.28
CA TYR A 51 -7.00 -17.32 12.11
C TYR A 51 -6.04 -17.37 13.32
N PRO A 52 -4.75 -16.96 13.12
CA PRO A 52 -3.82 -16.80 14.23
C PRO A 52 -4.39 -15.89 15.34
N LYS A 53 -4.16 -16.26 16.61
CA LYS A 53 -4.69 -15.52 17.76
C LYS A 53 -4.33 -14.05 17.76
N ASP A 54 -3.11 -13.73 17.36
CA ASP A 54 -2.62 -12.34 17.24
C ASP A 54 -3.43 -11.49 16.25
N ILE A 55 -4.12 -12.12 15.28
CA ILE A 55 -5.05 -11.44 14.38
C ILE A 55 -6.43 -11.31 15.00
N CYS A 56 -6.93 -12.39 15.63
CA CYS A 56 -8.25 -12.41 16.24
C CYS A 56 -8.38 -11.43 17.43
N GLU A 57 -7.29 -11.25 18.17
CA GLU A 57 -7.24 -10.40 19.37
C GLU A 57 -6.97 -8.93 19.07
N ARG A 58 -6.68 -8.58 17.82
CA ARG A 58 -6.48 -7.18 17.43
C ARG A 58 -7.80 -6.41 17.51
N PRO A 59 -7.80 -5.20 18.08
CA PRO A 59 -9.00 -4.38 18.10
C PRO A 59 -9.46 -4.09 16.67
N VAL A 60 -10.72 -4.37 16.36
CA VAL A 60 -11.37 -4.13 15.04
C VAL A 60 -11.74 -2.63 14.93
N LEU A 61 -10.77 -1.76 15.16
CA LEU A 61 -10.99 -0.31 15.23
C LEU A 61 -11.68 0.23 13.97
N GLY A 62 -11.27 -0.24 12.80
CA GLY A 62 -11.79 0.26 11.54
C GLY A 62 -13.27 -0.05 11.30
N LEU A 63 -13.73 -1.26 11.62
CA LEU A 63 -15.12 -1.63 11.43
C LEU A 63 -16.04 -0.93 12.44
N ALA A 64 -15.64 -0.88 13.72
CA ALA A 64 -16.40 -0.19 14.77
C ALA A 64 -16.54 1.31 14.48
N GLU A 65 -15.47 1.95 13.97
CA GLU A 65 -15.50 3.35 13.57
C GLU A 65 -16.48 3.59 12.41
N ALA A 66 -16.48 2.73 11.40
CA ALA A 66 -17.41 2.81 10.27
C ALA A 66 -18.86 2.56 10.72
N GLN A 67 -19.10 1.61 11.62
CA GLN A 67 -20.42 1.29 12.18
C GLN A 67 -21.04 2.45 12.98
N ALA A 68 -20.25 3.41 13.44
CA ALA A 68 -20.76 4.61 14.10
C ALA A 68 -21.48 5.57 13.13
N PHE A 69 -21.32 5.41 11.82
CA PHE A 69 -22.01 6.22 10.81
C PHE A 69 -23.37 5.61 10.45
N PRO A 70 -24.46 6.39 10.45
CA PRO A 70 -25.83 5.88 10.16
C PRO A 70 -26.00 5.44 8.69
N ASN A 71 -25.15 5.91 7.79
CA ASN A 71 -25.11 5.61 6.35
C ASN A 71 -24.13 4.47 6.01
N PHE A 72 -23.72 3.66 7.00
CA PHE A 72 -22.87 2.49 6.82
C PHE A 72 -23.65 1.20 7.06
N SER A 73 -23.41 0.22 6.19
CA SER A 73 -23.82 -1.17 6.39
C SER A 73 -22.72 -2.12 5.91
N SER A 74 -22.69 -3.34 6.44
CA SER A 74 -21.67 -4.31 6.04
C SER A 74 -22.22 -5.74 6.01
N TYR A 75 -21.53 -6.59 5.24
CA TYR A 75 -21.72 -8.03 5.19
C TYR A 75 -20.37 -8.74 5.30
N ALA A 76 -20.22 -9.55 6.33
CA ALA A 76 -19.04 -10.38 6.53
C ALA A 76 -19.25 -11.74 5.84
N TYR A 77 -18.48 -12.03 4.79
CA TYR A 77 -18.56 -13.35 4.13
C TYR A 77 -17.65 -14.37 4.84
N PRO A 78 -18.10 -15.66 4.90
CA PRO A 78 -17.32 -16.74 5.49
C PRO A 78 -15.94 -16.89 4.83
N SER A 79 -14.89 -16.86 5.64
CA SER A 79 -13.51 -16.91 5.18
C SER A 79 -12.64 -17.89 5.97
N GLN A 80 -11.46 -18.20 5.45
CA GLN A 80 -10.43 -19.00 6.09
C GLN A 80 -9.04 -18.43 5.79
N PRO A 81 -8.01 -18.77 6.59
CA PRO A 81 -6.63 -18.40 6.29
C PRO A 81 -6.15 -18.96 4.96
N LEU A 82 -5.46 -18.15 4.16
CA LEU A 82 -4.82 -18.61 2.93
C LEU A 82 -3.70 -19.61 3.26
N LEU A 83 -3.64 -20.74 2.56
CA LEU A 83 -2.74 -21.85 2.85
C LEU A 83 -1.26 -21.44 2.94
N LEU A 84 -0.80 -20.60 2.02
CA LEU A 84 0.61 -20.15 1.97
C LEU A 84 0.88 -18.90 2.80
N TYR A 85 -0.17 -18.16 3.20
CA TYR A 85 -0.03 -16.90 3.95
C TYR A 85 -1.18 -16.75 4.94
N LYS A 86 -1.04 -17.43 6.10
CA LYS A 86 -2.11 -17.56 7.10
C LYS A 86 -2.67 -16.26 7.67
N SER A 87 -1.97 -15.15 7.49
CA SER A 87 -2.44 -13.82 7.88
C SER A 87 -3.33 -13.13 6.85
N LEU A 88 -3.56 -13.73 5.68
CA LEU A 88 -4.50 -13.21 4.69
C LEU A 88 -5.76 -14.08 4.61
N PRO A 89 -6.94 -13.46 4.49
CA PRO A 89 -8.20 -14.18 4.39
C PRO A 89 -8.47 -14.71 2.98
N GLU A 90 -9.16 -15.85 2.94
CA GLU A 90 -9.67 -16.48 1.73
C GLU A 90 -11.16 -16.81 1.88
N PRO A 91 -12.05 -16.45 0.93
CA PRO A 91 -13.46 -16.83 1.01
C PRO A 91 -13.60 -18.35 0.90
N LEU A 92 -14.50 -18.93 1.70
CA LEU A 92 -14.82 -20.36 1.60
C LEU A 92 -15.44 -20.72 0.26
N HIS A 93 -16.21 -19.80 -0.33
CA HIS A 93 -16.81 -19.94 -1.65
C HIS A 93 -16.74 -18.66 -2.45
N TYR A 94 -16.31 -18.77 -3.69
CA TYR A 94 -16.24 -17.65 -4.64
C TYR A 94 -17.58 -16.90 -4.85
N ARG A 95 -18.73 -17.58 -4.71
CA ARG A 95 -20.07 -16.98 -4.83
C ARG A 95 -20.28 -15.77 -3.91
N TYR A 96 -19.64 -15.73 -2.76
CA TYR A 96 -19.78 -14.60 -1.83
C TYR A 96 -19.30 -13.28 -2.42
N TRP A 97 -18.36 -13.31 -3.35
CA TRP A 97 -17.87 -12.13 -4.04
C TRP A 97 -18.69 -11.72 -5.26
N ASN A 98 -19.47 -12.65 -5.80
CA ASN A 98 -20.36 -12.40 -6.92
C ASN A 98 -21.84 -12.53 -6.52
N ASP A 99 -22.15 -12.28 -5.24
CA ASP A 99 -23.53 -12.32 -4.74
C ASP A 99 -24.33 -11.14 -5.31
N THR A 100 -24.94 -11.41 -6.47
CA THR A 100 -25.76 -10.42 -7.17
C THR A 100 -27.05 -10.11 -6.42
N GLU A 101 -27.56 -11.02 -5.57
CA GLU A 101 -28.75 -10.79 -4.78
C GLU A 101 -28.47 -9.78 -3.66
N LEU A 102 -27.34 -9.94 -2.97
CA LEU A 102 -26.90 -9.03 -1.92
C LEU A 102 -26.70 -7.61 -2.46
N LEU A 103 -25.99 -7.47 -3.59
CA LEU A 103 -25.81 -6.19 -4.26
C LEU A 103 -27.14 -5.62 -4.78
N SER A 104 -28.04 -6.46 -5.31
CA SER A 104 -29.36 -6.02 -5.79
C SER A 104 -30.25 -5.50 -4.66
N LYS A 105 -30.15 -6.06 -3.46
CA LYS A 105 -30.88 -5.54 -2.27
C LYS A 105 -30.37 -4.15 -1.86
N PHE A 106 -29.07 -3.93 -1.93
CA PHE A 106 -28.47 -2.64 -1.60
C PHE A 106 -28.72 -1.59 -2.70
N GLN A 107 -28.88 -1.98 -3.96
CA GLN A 107 -29.08 -1.09 -5.12
C GLN A 107 -28.00 0.00 -5.23
N PRO A 108 -26.72 -0.38 -5.41
CA PRO A 108 -25.63 0.59 -5.51
C PRO A 108 -25.73 1.41 -6.79
N ASP A 109 -25.25 2.65 -6.75
CA ASP A 109 -24.97 3.46 -7.96
C ASP A 109 -23.66 3.01 -8.63
N ILE A 110 -22.71 2.48 -7.84
CA ILE A 110 -21.41 2.00 -8.29
C ILE A 110 -20.86 0.93 -7.34
N VAL A 111 -20.11 -0.03 -7.89
CA VAL A 111 -19.41 -1.07 -7.10
C VAL A 111 -17.90 -0.90 -7.24
N LEU A 112 -17.20 -0.82 -6.11
CA LEU A 112 -15.74 -0.81 -6.02
C LEU A 112 -15.25 -2.20 -5.64
N VAL A 113 -14.29 -2.73 -6.39
CA VAL A 113 -13.63 -4.01 -6.09
C VAL A 113 -12.18 -3.73 -5.68
N GLU A 114 -11.92 -3.85 -4.39
CA GLU A 114 -10.61 -3.59 -3.79
C GLU A 114 -9.82 -4.88 -3.65
N GLU A 115 -8.71 -5.02 -4.35
CA GLU A 115 -7.75 -6.15 -4.28
C GLU A 115 -8.33 -7.54 -4.55
N ALA A 116 -9.59 -7.79 -4.19
CA ALA A 116 -10.22 -9.11 -4.22
C ALA A 116 -10.16 -9.82 -5.58
N GLY A 117 -10.09 -9.06 -6.66
CA GLY A 117 -10.13 -9.61 -8.02
C GLY A 117 -8.80 -10.14 -8.52
N ALA A 118 -7.70 -9.53 -8.10
CA ALA A 118 -6.44 -9.71 -8.79
C ALA A 118 -5.72 -11.03 -8.42
N MET A 119 -5.48 -11.33 -7.16
CA MET A 119 -4.77 -12.57 -6.79
C MET A 119 -5.64 -13.81 -6.93
N ARG A 120 -6.92 -13.70 -6.72
CA ARG A 120 -7.84 -14.85 -6.67
C ARG A 120 -8.55 -15.12 -7.97
N GLY A 121 -8.74 -14.12 -8.81
CA GLY A 121 -9.10 -14.36 -10.20
C GLY A 121 -8.09 -15.29 -10.85
N PHE A 122 -6.81 -15.11 -10.57
CA PHE A 122 -5.73 -15.98 -11.07
C PHE A 122 -5.74 -17.37 -10.42
N TYR A 123 -5.91 -17.45 -9.10
CA TYR A 123 -5.94 -18.72 -8.35
C TYR A 123 -7.22 -19.53 -8.63
N SER A 124 -8.38 -18.88 -8.66
CA SER A 124 -9.65 -19.56 -8.97
C SER A 124 -9.77 -19.94 -10.43
N LEU A 125 -9.17 -19.19 -11.35
CA LEU A 125 -9.09 -19.54 -12.77
C LEU A 125 -8.30 -20.84 -13.01
N PHE A 126 -7.19 -21.02 -12.28
CA PHE A 126 -6.31 -22.18 -12.47
C PHE A 126 -6.76 -23.43 -11.70
N LEU A 127 -7.36 -23.28 -10.51
CA LEU A 127 -7.58 -24.42 -9.61
C LEU A 127 -9.04 -24.83 -9.44
N GLN A 128 -10.02 -23.96 -9.73
CA GLN A 128 -11.44 -24.28 -9.47
C GLN A 128 -12.40 -24.08 -10.65
N GLY A 129 -11.93 -23.66 -11.82
CA GLY A 129 -12.79 -23.52 -13.00
C GLY A 129 -13.89 -22.43 -12.92
N TYR A 130 -13.88 -21.59 -11.88
CA TYR A 130 -14.91 -20.56 -11.60
C TYR A 130 -14.39 -19.13 -11.84
N GLY A 131 -13.65 -18.92 -12.92
CA GLY A 131 -12.87 -17.73 -13.19
C GLY A 131 -13.63 -16.48 -13.64
N ARG A 132 -14.72 -16.07 -13.01
CA ARG A 132 -15.33 -14.77 -13.30
C ARG A 132 -14.82 -13.70 -12.35
N PRO A 133 -14.36 -12.53 -12.87
CA PRO A 133 -13.95 -11.41 -12.03
C PRO A 133 -15.08 -10.96 -11.10
N VAL A 134 -14.70 -10.56 -9.89
CA VAL A 134 -15.63 -10.12 -8.84
C VAL A 134 -16.53 -8.99 -9.35
N GLY A 135 -17.84 -9.09 -9.12
CA GLY A 135 -18.82 -8.09 -9.55
C GLY A 135 -19.17 -8.10 -11.04
N SER A 136 -18.47 -8.92 -11.87
CA SER A 136 -18.70 -8.91 -13.33
C SER A 136 -20.10 -9.39 -13.73
N ASP A 137 -20.68 -10.33 -13.00
CA ASP A 137 -22.04 -10.81 -13.28
C ASP A 137 -23.10 -9.73 -12.90
N PHE A 138 -22.87 -9.01 -11.81
CA PHE A 138 -23.73 -7.89 -11.42
C PHE A 138 -23.73 -6.78 -12.48
N ARG A 139 -22.52 -6.39 -12.94
CA ARG A 139 -22.36 -5.39 -14.01
C ARG A 139 -23.11 -5.78 -15.28
N LYS A 140 -23.00 -7.05 -15.72
CA LYS A 140 -23.66 -7.54 -16.95
C LYS A 140 -25.20 -7.54 -16.84
N ARG A 141 -25.73 -7.77 -15.64
CA ARG A 141 -27.19 -7.82 -15.42
C ARG A 141 -27.82 -6.44 -15.27
N THR A 142 -27.11 -5.52 -14.64
CA THR A 142 -27.71 -4.25 -14.20
C THR A 142 -27.25 -3.05 -15.01
N GLY A 143 -26.09 -3.13 -15.69
CA GLY A 143 -25.45 -1.98 -16.31
C GLY A 143 -24.81 -1.00 -15.32
N ILE A 144 -24.94 -1.26 -14.01
CA ILE A 144 -24.32 -0.44 -12.96
C ILE A 144 -22.79 -0.55 -13.08
N PRO A 145 -22.05 0.57 -13.01
CA PRO A 145 -20.59 0.55 -13.16
C PRO A 145 -19.93 -0.23 -12.03
N VAL A 146 -19.01 -1.10 -12.42
CA VAL A 146 -18.14 -1.84 -11.50
C VAL A 146 -16.71 -1.50 -11.84
N VAL A 147 -15.97 -0.98 -10.86
CA VAL A 147 -14.59 -0.56 -11.03
C VAL A 147 -13.66 -1.36 -10.14
N SER A 148 -12.44 -1.61 -10.61
CA SER A 148 -11.40 -2.27 -9.83
C SER A 148 -10.37 -1.26 -9.34
N VAL A 149 -9.92 -1.41 -8.10
CA VAL A 149 -8.83 -0.65 -7.50
C VAL A 149 -7.65 -1.61 -7.31
N PHE A 150 -6.53 -1.29 -7.95
CA PHE A 150 -5.40 -2.20 -8.05
C PHE A 150 -4.36 -1.90 -6.96
N HIS A 151 -4.18 -2.80 -6.01
CA HIS A 151 -3.25 -2.59 -4.89
C HIS A 151 -1.96 -3.41 -4.98
N THR A 152 -2.00 -4.62 -5.55
CA THR A 152 -0.86 -5.54 -5.53
C THR A 152 -0.36 -5.88 -6.93
N ASP A 153 0.93 -5.70 -7.18
CA ASP A 153 1.55 -6.14 -8.44
C ASP A 153 1.73 -7.67 -8.48
N ILE A 154 0.66 -8.35 -8.89
CA ILE A 154 0.61 -9.81 -8.97
C ILE A 154 1.72 -10.35 -9.88
N VAL A 155 2.02 -9.66 -10.97
CA VAL A 155 3.05 -10.08 -11.93
C VAL A 155 4.41 -10.11 -11.26
N ALA A 156 4.71 -9.12 -10.42
CA ALA A 156 5.95 -9.09 -9.63
C ALA A 156 5.97 -10.19 -8.58
N TYR A 157 4.85 -10.42 -7.87
CA TYR A 157 4.74 -11.50 -6.88
C TYR A 157 4.88 -12.88 -7.50
N ILE A 158 4.22 -13.16 -8.62
CA ILE A 158 4.36 -14.43 -9.33
C ILE A 158 5.83 -14.67 -9.70
N ARG A 159 6.51 -13.67 -10.24
CA ARG A 159 7.94 -13.77 -10.59
C ARG A 159 8.81 -14.07 -9.37
N TYR A 160 8.54 -13.40 -8.27
CA TYR A 160 9.30 -13.55 -7.04
C TYR A 160 9.17 -14.97 -6.42
N TYR A 161 7.95 -15.50 -6.36
CA TYR A 161 7.67 -16.78 -5.69
C TYR A 161 7.88 -18.00 -6.58
N LEU A 162 7.64 -17.93 -7.89
CA LEU A 162 7.73 -19.06 -8.81
C LEU A 162 9.06 -19.15 -9.56
N GLY A 163 9.92 -18.13 -9.44
CA GLY A 163 11.19 -18.05 -10.15
C GLY A 163 11.04 -17.78 -11.65
N ASN A 164 12.15 -17.46 -12.29
CA ASN A 164 12.14 -16.97 -13.69
C ASN A 164 11.64 -17.99 -14.71
N TYR A 165 11.90 -19.28 -14.53
CA TYR A 165 11.51 -20.30 -15.52
C TYR A 165 9.99 -20.45 -15.63
N LEU A 166 9.33 -20.69 -14.49
CA LEU A 166 7.88 -20.86 -14.46
C LEU A 166 7.15 -19.55 -14.78
N PHE A 167 7.72 -18.42 -14.37
CA PHE A 167 7.23 -17.10 -14.72
C PHE A 167 7.21 -16.86 -16.24
N ASN A 168 8.30 -17.20 -16.95
CA ASN A 168 8.37 -17.04 -18.41
C ASN A 168 7.33 -17.89 -19.14
N LEU A 169 7.03 -19.08 -18.65
CA LEU A 169 5.94 -19.90 -19.19
C LEU A 169 4.57 -19.26 -18.98
N LEU A 170 4.34 -18.71 -17.79
CA LEU A 170 3.09 -18.01 -17.46
C LEU A 170 2.90 -16.71 -18.24
N LEU A 171 3.97 -16.03 -18.64
CA LEU A 171 3.89 -14.82 -19.47
C LEU A 171 3.18 -15.03 -20.81
N LEU A 172 3.16 -16.26 -21.35
CA LEU A 172 2.45 -16.58 -22.59
C LEU A 172 0.93 -16.50 -22.45
N ILE A 173 0.41 -16.83 -21.27
CA ILE A 173 -1.04 -16.88 -21.01
C ILE A 173 -1.53 -15.68 -20.18
N LEU A 174 -0.64 -15.03 -19.44
CA LEU A 174 -0.96 -13.91 -18.58
C LEU A 174 -1.71 -12.76 -19.30
N PRO A 175 -1.35 -12.33 -20.53
CA PRO A 175 -2.07 -11.28 -21.23
C PRO A 175 -3.54 -11.64 -21.52
N ILE A 176 -3.87 -12.93 -21.70
CA ILE A 176 -5.25 -13.39 -21.92
C ILE A 176 -6.08 -13.13 -20.66
N PHE A 177 -5.54 -13.50 -19.49
CA PHE A 177 -6.21 -13.28 -18.20
C PHE A 177 -6.34 -11.82 -17.84
N ILE A 178 -5.26 -11.03 -18.04
CA ILE A 178 -5.29 -9.59 -17.79
C ILE A 178 -6.32 -8.91 -18.70
N LYS A 179 -6.44 -9.32 -19.96
CA LYS A 179 -7.47 -8.82 -20.87
C LYS A 179 -8.87 -9.14 -20.36
N GLN A 180 -9.17 -10.40 -20.01
CA GLN A 180 -10.48 -10.80 -19.48
C GLN A 180 -10.82 -10.05 -18.20
N PHE A 181 -9.84 -9.89 -17.31
CA PHE A 181 -9.98 -9.10 -16.09
C PHE A 181 -10.31 -7.63 -16.41
N SER A 182 -9.55 -7.00 -17.31
CA SER A 182 -9.77 -5.61 -17.72
C SER A 182 -11.17 -5.39 -18.35
N GLU A 183 -11.65 -6.33 -19.16
CA GLU A 183 -12.94 -6.25 -19.81
C GLU A 183 -14.13 -6.44 -18.85
N ALA A 184 -13.90 -7.04 -17.71
CA ALA A 184 -14.92 -7.26 -16.70
C ALA A 184 -15.34 -5.99 -15.95
N TYR A 185 -14.45 -4.98 -15.92
CA TYR A 185 -14.66 -3.71 -15.23
C TYR A 185 -14.85 -2.57 -16.22
N ASP A 186 -15.49 -1.48 -15.76
CA ASP A 186 -15.59 -0.25 -16.54
C ASP A 186 -14.24 0.46 -16.59
N VAL A 187 -13.52 0.42 -15.47
CA VAL A 187 -12.14 0.90 -15.36
C VAL A 187 -11.41 0.16 -14.23
N THR A 188 -10.09 0.00 -14.39
CA THR A 188 -9.17 -0.42 -13.33
C THR A 188 -8.28 0.77 -12.98
N PHE A 189 -8.34 1.23 -11.74
CA PHE A 189 -7.52 2.33 -11.24
C PHE A 189 -6.15 1.83 -10.77
N PHE A 190 -5.11 2.54 -11.17
CA PHE A 190 -3.72 2.33 -10.77
C PHE A 190 -3.21 3.57 -10.04
N SER A 191 -2.49 3.38 -8.94
CA SER A 191 -1.86 4.48 -8.19
C SER A 191 -0.49 4.90 -8.73
N SER A 192 0.04 4.18 -9.72
CA SER A 192 1.32 4.44 -10.37
C SER A 192 1.17 4.42 -11.90
N LEU A 193 1.76 5.42 -12.58
CA LEU A 193 1.80 5.51 -14.05
C LEU A 193 2.61 4.36 -14.65
N GLU A 194 3.72 4.00 -14.02
CA GLU A 194 4.57 2.90 -14.48
C GLU A 194 3.82 1.57 -14.43
N GLN A 195 3.09 1.31 -13.35
CA GLN A 195 2.25 0.12 -13.25
C GLN A 195 1.13 0.12 -14.27
N GLN A 196 0.43 1.23 -14.44
CA GLN A 196 -0.58 1.35 -15.48
C GLN A 196 0.02 1.02 -16.85
N ALA A 197 1.18 1.60 -17.21
CA ALA A 197 1.87 1.34 -18.46
C ALA A 197 2.28 -0.14 -18.61
N LYS A 198 2.79 -0.78 -17.55
CA LYS A 198 3.11 -2.21 -17.49
C LYS A 198 1.89 -3.07 -17.78
N TYR A 199 0.77 -2.82 -17.10
CA TYR A 199 -0.45 -3.60 -17.28
C TYR A 199 -1.16 -3.31 -18.61
N LYS A 200 -1.04 -2.11 -19.17
CA LYS A 200 -1.48 -1.82 -20.55
C LYS A 200 -0.76 -2.69 -21.58
N LYS A 201 0.55 -2.88 -21.44
CA LYS A 201 1.32 -3.82 -22.28
C LYS A 201 0.83 -5.26 -22.15
N LEU A 202 0.33 -5.63 -20.98
CA LEU A 202 -0.28 -6.95 -20.69
C LEU A 202 -1.78 -7.01 -21.06
N LYS A 203 -2.29 -6.09 -21.89
CA LYS A 203 -3.67 -6.03 -22.39
C LYS A 203 -4.73 -5.54 -21.39
N CYS A 204 -4.34 -4.87 -20.30
CA CYS A 204 -5.27 -4.14 -19.44
C CYS A 204 -5.65 -2.80 -20.09
N GLN A 205 -6.58 -2.82 -21.05
CA GLN A 205 -6.93 -1.63 -21.85
C GLN A 205 -7.79 -0.64 -21.07
N ARG A 206 -8.72 -1.13 -20.25
CA ARG A 206 -9.60 -0.30 -19.41
C ARG A 206 -8.89 0.07 -18.11
N SER A 207 -7.82 0.84 -18.20
CA SER A 207 -6.98 1.24 -17.08
C SER A 207 -6.77 2.74 -17.04
N GLU A 208 -6.81 3.30 -15.85
CA GLU A 208 -6.64 4.73 -15.60
C GLU A 208 -5.68 4.95 -14.44
N TYR A 209 -4.76 5.92 -14.57
CA TYR A 209 -4.00 6.40 -13.43
C TYR A 209 -4.88 7.32 -12.59
N LEU A 210 -5.01 6.99 -11.33
CA LEU A 210 -5.72 7.80 -10.36
C LEU A 210 -5.05 7.61 -9.00
N PRO A 211 -4.52 8.66 -8.38
CA PRO A 211 -3.97 8.57 -7.03
C PRO A 211 -5.11 8.36 -6.02
N TYR A 212 -5.44 7.12 -5.77
CA TYR A 212 -6.50 6.71 -4.83
C TYR A 212 -5.94 6.34 -3.44
N GLN A 213 -4.64 6.43 -3.27
CA GLN A 213 -3.93 6.31 -2.00
C GLN A 213 -3.20 7.60 -1.74
N GLY A 214 -3.31 8.09 -0.54
CA GLY A 214 -2.66 9.31 -0.10
C GLY A 214 -1.98 9.11 1.24
N ILE A 215 -1.42 10.17 1.74
CA ILE A 215 -0.84 10.29 3.06
C ILE A 215 -1.57 11.37 3.85
N ASP A 216 -1.77 11.15 5.13
CA ASP A 216 -2.28 12.17 6.03
C ASP A 216 -1.14 13.15 6.37
N CYS A 217 -1.02 14.21 5.55
CA CYS A 217 0.02 15.21 5.69
C CYS A 217 -0.13 16.05 6.97
N GLU A 218 -1.32 16.12 7.58
CA GLU A 218 -1.48 16.79 8.87
C GLU A 218 -0.98 15.92 10.04
N ARG A 219 -1.16 14.62 9.93
CA ARG A 219 -0.63 13.64 10.88
C ARG A 219 0.88 13.51 10.78
N PHE A 220 1.42 13.33 9.55
CA PHE A 220 2.87 13.26 9.29
C PHE A 220 3.39 14.67 8.99
N HIS A 221 4.13 15.24 9.94
CA HIS A 221 4.54 16.63 9.87
C HIS A 221 5.85 16.87 10.61
N PRO A 222 6.74 17.79 10.16
CA PRO A 222 7.98 18.10 10.85
C PRO A 222 7.80 18.53 12.32
N ARG A 223 6.65 19.14 12.68
CA ARG A 223 6.33 19.50 14.07
C ARG A 223 6.31 18.31 15.04
N ASN A 224 6.18 17.09 14.54
CA ASN A 224 6.17 15.88 15.36
C ASN A 224 7.53 15.54 15.98
N ILE A 225 8.57 16.35 15.73
CA ILE A 225 9.86 16.27 16.45
C ILE A 225 9.68 16.39 17.97
N CYS A 226 8.59 17.00 18.44
CA CYS A 226 8.24 17.01 19.86
C CYS A 226 7.98 15.62 20.47
N TYR A 227 7.78 14.60 19.64
CA TYR A 227 7.63 13.20 20.02
C TYR A 227 8.90 12.37 19.76
N ASP A 228 10.08 13.01 19.68
CA ASP A 228 11.34 12.31 19.44
C ASP A 228 11.52 11.15 20.44
N PRO A 229 11.63 9.89 19.96
CA PRO A 229 11.75 8.73 20.84
C PRO A 229 13.08 8.61 21.58
N ILE A 230 14.10 9.35 21.10
CA ILE A 230 15.48 9.35 21.64
C ILE A 230 16.04 10.77 21.74
N PRO A 231 15.42 11.68 22.50
CA PRO A 231 15.76 13.11 22.49
C PRO A 231 17.19 13.42 22.91
N ASP A 232 17.82 12.55 23.70
CA ASP A 232 19.20 12.69 24.16
C ASP A 232 20.25 12.11 23.19
N ASP A 233 19.81 11.50 22.10
CA ASP A 233 20.70 10.96 21.06
C ASP A 233 20.84 11.96 19.91
N HIS A 234 21.99 12.61 19.81
CA HIS A 234 22.27 13.63 18.79
C HIS A 234 23.01 13.09 17.55
N ARG A 235 23.15 11.77 17.44
CA ARG A 235 23.80 11.14 16.29
C ARG A 235 22.99 11.33 15.00
N PRO A 236 23.65 11.46 13.84
CA PRO A 236 22.96 11.41 12.55
C PRO A 236 22.16 10.11 12.42
N THR A 237 20.86 10.24 12.17
CA THR A 237 19.92 9.09 12.21
C THR A 237 19.44 8.72 10.82
N ILE A 238 19.74 7.47 10.43
CA ILE A 238 19.15 6.78 9.27
C ILE A 238 17.95 5.99 9.76
N LEU A 239 16.79 6.19 9.17
CA LEU A 239 15.55 5.52 9.57
C LEU A 239 15.04 4.58 8.48
N PHE A 240 14.75 3.34 8.84
CA PHE A 240 13.91 2.43 8.07
C PHE A 240 12.63 2.15 8.87
N VAL A 241 11.48 2.21 8.20
CA VAL A 241 10.17 1.81 8.76
C VAL A 241 9.50 0.84 7.81
N GLY A 242 9.13 -0.34 8.28
CA GLY A 242 8.42 -1.32 7.48
C GLY A 242 8.52 -2.75 7.99
N ARG A 243 7.82 -3.67 7.31
CA ARG A 243 7.92 -5.10 7.63
C ARG A 243 9.34 -5.62 7.36
N VAL A 244 9.86 -6.43 8.25
CA VAL A 244 11.18 -7.05 8.10
C VAL A 244 11.03 -8.37 7.31
N THR A 245 10.85 -8.23 6.00
CA THR A 245 10.59 -9.30 5.04
C THR A 245 11.61 -9.27 3.88
N ALA A 246 11.67 -10.33 3.10
CA ALA A 246 12.67 -10.45 2.03
C ALA A 246 12.48 -9.40 0.93
N GLU A 247 11.21 -9.09 0.55
CA GLU A 247 10.90 -8.08 -0.47
C GLU A 247 11.25 -6.65 -0.03
N LYS A 248 11.30 -6.39 1.29
CA LYS A 248 11.75 -5.10 1.83
C LYS A 248 13.26 -4.96 1.88
N ASN A 249 13.99 -6.03 1.59
CA ASN A 249 15.44 -6.05 1.35
C ASN A 249 16.29 -5.36 2.44
N VAL A 250 15.87 -5.50 3.72
CA VAL A 250 16.59 -4.89 4.87
C VAL A 250 18.05 -5.34 4.94
N ASN A 251 18.36 -6.52 4.40
CA ASN A 251 19.73 -7.03 4.30
C ASN A 251 20.65 -6.08 3.53
N GLN A 252 20.15 -5.39 2.49
CA GLN A 252 20.93 -4.39 1.75
C GLN A 252 21.37 -3.21 2.64
N LEU A 253 20.52 -2.81 3.62
CA LEU A 253 20.90 -1.75 4.57
C LEU A 253 22.06 -2.19 5.45
N LEU A 254 22.04 -3.44 5.93
CA LEU A 254 23.11 -4.01 6.74
C LEU A 254 24.41 -4.22 5.94
N ASP A 255 24.33 -4.39 4.62
CA ASP A 255 25.49 -4.44 3.73
C ASP A 255 26.03 -3.04 3.42
N ALA A 256 25.16 -2.03 3.33
CA ALA A 256 25.54 -0.63 3.11
C ALA A 256 26.08 0.04 4.38
N TYR A 257 25.59 -0.35 5.56
CA TYR A 257 25.92 0.31 6.82
C TYR A 257 27.44 0.41 7.12
N PRO A 258 28.28 -0.62 6.94
CA PRO A 258 29.71 -0.51 7.16
C PRO A 258 30.38 0.56 6.29
N LEU A 259 29.90 0.75 5.06
CA LEU A 259 30.40 1.76 4.14
C LEU A 259 30.04 3.17 4.61
N ILE A 260 28.85 3.33 5.17
CA ILE A 260 28.37 4.60 5.74
C ILE A 260 29.14 4.90 7.03
N ALA A 261 29.20 3.95 7.96
CA ALA A 261 29.90 4.12 9.24
C ALA A 261 31.41 4.39 9.11
N ALA A 262 32.03 3.91 8.02
CA ALA A 262 33.44 4.23 7.72
C ALA A 262 33.66 5.72 7.38
N LYS A 263 32.61 6.42 6.91
CA LYS A 263 32.65 7.86 6.60
C LYS A 263 32.07 8.70 7.73
N ILE A 264 30.98 8.20 8.36
CA ILE A 264 30.29 8.88 9.44
C ILE A 264 30.30 7.94 10.66
N PRO A 265 31.35 7.97 11.50
CA PRO A 265 31.55 6.98 12.57
C PRO A 265 30.42 6.94 13.61
N ASP A 266 29.76 8.09 13.87
CA ASP A 266 28.70 8.22 14.86
C ASP A 266 27.29 8.00 14.26
N VAL A 267 27.18 7.52 13.01
CA VAL A 267 25.88 7.32 12.39
C VAL A 267 25.07 6.24 13.11
N HIS A 268 23.79 6.50 13.29
CA HIS A 268 22.83 5.60 13.92
C HIS A 268 21.80 5.11 12.90
N LEU A 269 21.77 3.81 12.64
CA LEU A 269 20.72 3.18 11.85
C LEU A 269 19.62 2.63 12.76
N VAL A 270 18.41 3.13 12.61
CA VAL A 270 17.23 2.66 13.35
C VAL A 270 16.30 1.91 12.39
N ILE A 271 15.98 0.67 12.75
CA ILE A 271 15.06 -0.20 12.01
C ILE A 271 13.79 -0.36 12.85
N VAL A 272 12.69 0.24 12.38
CA VAL A 272 11.36 0.20 13.00
C VAL A 272 10.47 -0.77 12.23
N GLY A 273 9.89 -1.72 12.92
CA GLY A 273 9.01 -2.76 12.40
C GLY A 273 9.43 -4.16 12.81
N SER A 274 8.66 -5.14 12.38
CA SER A 274 8.87 -6.55 12.68
C SER A 274 8.61 -7.44 11.46
N GLY A 275 9.03 -8.70 11.51
CA GLY A 275 8.75 -9.65 10.46
C GLY A 275 9.52 -10.96 10.52
N PRO A 276 9.31 -11.86 9.54
CA PRO A 276 9.94 -13.19 9.52
C PRO A 276 11.46 -13.19 9.59
N LEU A 277 12.11 -12.12 9.13
CA LEU A 277 13.58 -12.01 9.12
C LEU A 277 14.17 -11.36 10.38
N ASP A 278 13.35 -11.02 11.41
CA ASP A 278 13.82 -10.33 12.62
C ASP A 278 15.02 -11.01 13.28
N LYS A 279 14.98 -12.34 13.44
CA LYS A 279 16.08 -13.09 14.06
C LYS A 279 17.39 -12.96 13.28
N GLU A 280 17.31 -13.01 11.97
CA GLU A 280 18.47 -12.86 11.08
C GLU A 280 19.03 -11.45 11.16
N ILE A 281 18.17 -10.43 11.01
CA ILE A 281 18.55 -9.02 11.05
C ILE A 281 19.17 -8.65 12.40
N ARG A 282 18.56 -9.07 13.53
CA ARG A 282 19.15 -8.85 14.87
C ARG A 282 20.53 -9.50 15.00
N ARG A 283 20.71 -10.74 14.56
CA ARG A 283 22.02 -11.43 14.58
C ARG A 283 23.07 -10.69 13.75
N ARG A 284 22.69 -10.15 12.59
CA ARG A 284 23.61 -9.35 11.74
C ARG A 284 23.94 -8.01 12.39
N ALA A 285 22.94 -7.32 12.94
CA ALA A 285 23.09 -6.01 13.58
C ALA A 285 24.03 -6.04 14.81
N GLN A 286 24.05 -7.15 15.57
CA GLN A 286 24.92 -7.33 16.74
C GLN A 286 26.41 -7.05 16.44
N LYS A 287 26.86 -7.23 15.20
CA LYS A 287 28.25 -6.96 14.78
C LYS A 287 28.60 -5.47 14.84
N PHE A 288 27.61 -4.59 14.83
CA PHE A 288 27.77 -3.13 14.76
C PHE A 288 27.52 -2.43 16.10
N LYS A 289 27.41 -3.19 17.21
CA LYS A 289 27.21 -2.68 18.58
C LYS A 289 26.06 -1.65 18.65
N SER A 290 26.37 -0.42 19.11
CA SER A 290 25.41 0.66 19.29
C SER A 290 25.07 1.44 18.01
N GLY A 291 25.71 1.12 16.89
CA GLY A 291 25.46 1.82 15.61
C GLY A 291 24.16 1.41 14.92
N ILE A 292 23.57 0.26 15.26
CA ILE A 292 22.30 -0.22 14.72
C ILE A 292 21.35 -0.59 15.84
N THR A 293 20.16 -0.01 15.81
CA THR A 293 19.05 -0.36 16.72
C THR A 293 17.90 -1.01 15.94
N ILE A 294 17.50 -2.20 16.38
CA ILE A 294 16.26 -2.83 15.93
C ILE A 294 15.18 -2.49 16.96
N TRP A 295 14.39 -1.46 16.67
CA TRP A 295 13.41 -0.90 17.60
C TRP A 295 12.26 -1.87 17.85
N GLY A 296 11.79 -2.53 16.81
CA GLY A 296 10.55 -3.31 16.81
C GLY A 296 9.39 -2.48 16.24
N GLU A 297 8.17 -2.91 16.52
CA GLU A 297 6.98 -2.19 16.07
C GLU A 297 6.81 -0.87 16.84
N SER A 298 6.42 0.17 16.12
CA SER A 298 6.13 1.50 16.66
C SER A 298 4.83 2.04 16.07
N HIS A 299 4.05 2.71 16.89
CA HIS A 299 2.73 3.23 16.54
C HIS A 299 2.47 4.61 17.16
N GLY A 300 1.37 5.25 16.73
CA GLY A 300 0.93 6.50 17.31
C GLY A 300 1.97 7.62 17.20
N THR A 301 2.13 8.40 18.27
CA THR A 301 3.05 9.55 18.32
C THR A 301 4.52 9.15 18.25
N GLU A 302 4.89 7.99 18.77
CA GLU A 302 6.26 7.49 18.69
C GLU A 302 6.69 7.28 17.23
N LEU A 303 5.84 6.66 16.40
CA LEU A 303 6.10 6.50 14.97
C LEU A 303 6.24 7.85 14.26
N LEU A 304 5.39 8.81 14.59
CA LEU A 304 5.45 10.18 14.03
C LEU A 304 6.76 10.88 14.42
N GLY A 305 7.21 10.67 15.66
CA GLY A 305 8.49 11.18 16.16
C GLY A 305 9.66 10.59 15.40
N TRP A 306 9.67 9.28 15.11
CA TRP A 306 10.72 8.65 14.31
C TRP A 306 10.87 9.28 12.93
N PHE A 307 9.77 9.49 12.21
CA PHE A 307 9.83 10.13 10.89
C PHE A 307 10.36 11.57 10.96
N ALA A 308 9.91 12.37 11.93
CA ALA A 308 10.33 13.76 12.07
C ALA A 308 11.78 13.91 12.60
N ARG A 309 12.28 12.90 13.34
CA ARG A 309 13.62 12.86 13.94
C ARG A 309 14.72 12.52 12.94
N ALA A 310 14.39 11.72 11.95
CA ALA A 310 15.39 11.15 11.05
C ALA A 310 16.06 12.21 10.16
N ASP A 311 17.36 12.10 9.98
CA ASP A 311 18.12 12.91 9.03
C ASP A 311 17.96 12.43 7.59
N VAL A 312 17.73 11.12 7.41
CA VAL A 312 17.40 10.48 6.13
C VAL A 312 16.55 9.24 6.37
N PHE A 313 15.49 9.10 5.60
CA PHE A 313 14.71 7.88 5.53
C PHE A 313 15.24 6.99 4.41
N VAL A 314 15.28 5.68 4.64
CA VAL A 314 15.83 4.72 3.68
C VAL A 314 14.83 3.63 3.31
N ASN A 315 14.68 3.37 2.01
CA ASN A 315 13.83 2.32 1.48
C ASN A 315 14.58 1.44 0.48
N PRO A 316 15.10 0.28 0.90
CA PRO A 316 15.82 -0.65 0.03
C PRO A 316 14.93 -1.61 -0.75
N SER A 317 13.59 -1.48 -0.65
CA SER A 317 12.62 -2.37 -1.28
C SER A 317 12.75 -2.35 -2.80
N VAL A 318 12.77 -3.53 -3.40
CA VAL A 318 12.85 -3.70 -4.87
C VAL A 318 11.47 -3.86 -5.53
N THR A 319 10.42 -3.96 -4.71
CA THR A 319 9.03 -4.13 -5.18
C THR A 319 8.11 -3.23 -4.38
N GLU A 320 7.69 -2.12 -4.97
CA GLU A 320 6.73 -1.18 -4.37
C GLU A 320 5.66 -0.79 -5.40
N ASN A 321 4.41 -0.76 -4.94
CA ASN A 321 3.29 -0.27 -5.75
C ASN A 321 2.93 1.18 -5.42
N PHE A 322 2.90 1.48 -4.14
CA PHE A 322 2.77 2.80 -3.56
C PHE A 322 3.41 2.73 -2.18
N CYS A 323 4.60 3.30 -2.05
CA CYS A 323 5.33 3.24 -0.79
C CYS A 323 4.82 4.32 0.17
N THR A 324 3.90 3.95 1.06
CA THR A 324 3.36 4.90 2.07
C THR A 324 4.45 5.47 2.95
N THR A 325 5.44 4.66 3.36
CA THR A 325 6.52 5.11 4.25
C THR A 325 7.47 6.13 3.61
N ASN A 326 7.68 6.11 2.28
CA ASN A 326 8.37 7.19 1.59
C ASN A 326 7.61 8.50 1.74
N ASN A 327 6.29 8.45 1.52
CA ASN A 327 5.43 9.62 1.60
C ASN A 327 5.30 10.12 3.05
N GLU A 328 5.27 9.21 4.04
CA GLU A 328 5.27 9.53 5.48
C GLU A 328 6.55 10.28 5.87
N ALA A 329 7.70 9.83 5.38
CA ALA A 329 8.98 10.50 5.58
C ALA A 329 9.00 11.90 4.92
N LEU A 330 8.63 11.98 3.64
CA LEU A 330 8.59 13.25 2.91
C LEU A 330 7.61 14.25 3.55
N ALA A 331 6.42 13.79 3.96
CA ALA A 331 5.45 14.63 4.67
C ALA A 331 5.98 15.15 6.01
N SER A 332 6.83 14.37 6.68
CA SER A 332 7.53 14.74 7.91
C SER A 332 8.77 15.62 7.68
N GLY A 333 9.05 16.03 6.44
CA GLY A 333 10.21 16.85 6.10
C GLY A 333 11.54 16.09 6.02
N THR A 334 11.49 14.77 5.97
CA THR A 334 12.66 13.90 5.96
C THR A 334 13.01 13.47 4.54
N PRO A 335 14.22 13.75 4.03
CA PRO A 335 14.64 13.33 2.69
C PRO A 335 14.75 11.80 2.58
N VAL A 336 14.51 11.27 1.40
CA VAL A 336 14.41 9.83 1.15
C VAL A 336 15.55 9.34 0.26
N VAL A 337 16.21 8.24 0.66
CA VAL A 337 17.01 7.41 -0.25
C VAL A 337 16.29 6.10 -0.49
N ALA A 338 15.82 5.89 -1.72
CA ALA A 338 15.08 4.68 -2.09
C ALA A 338 15.77 3.94 -3.23
N VAL A 339 15.58 2.62 -3.28
CA VAL A 339 15.95 1.82 -4.45
C VAL A 339 14.95 2.10 -5.58
N VAL A 340 15.43 2.14 -6.82
CA VAL A 340 14.56 2.26 -8.01
C VAL A 340 13.60 1.08 -8.05
N ALA A 341 12.32 1.37 -7.88
CA ALA A 341 11.20 0.45 -8.00
C ALA A 341 10.02 1.19 -8.66
N PRO A 342 9.00 0.51 -9.18
CA PRO A 342 7.95 1.13 -9.99
C PRO A 342 7.37 2.43 -9.44
N SER A 343 7.02 2.47 -8.16
CA SER A 343 6.42 3.68 -7.56
C SER A 343 7.43 4.63 -6.91
N THR A 344 8.64 4.17 -6.60
CA THR A 344 9.62 5.01 -5.88
C THR A 344 10.12 6.18 -6.72
N ALA A 345 10.24 5.98 -8.05
CA ALA A 345 10.63 7.04 -8.98
C ALA A 345 9.56 8.13 -9.17
N GLU A 346 8.30 7.82 -8.84
CA GLU A 346 7.20 8.80 -8.86
C GLU A 346 7.15 9.64 -7.56
N GLN A 347 7.70 9.12 -6.47
CA GLN A 347 7.70 9.74 -5.14
C GLN A 347 9.01 10.48 -4.83
N VAL A 348 10.15 9.91 -5.26
CA VAL A 348 11.48 10.44 -4.96
C VAL A 348 12.09 11.02 -6.22
N SER A 349 12.25 12.34 -6.23
CA SER A 349 12.89 13.10 -7.31
C SER A 349 14.33 13.43 -6.90
N PRO A 350 15.35 12.86 -7.60
CA PRO A 350 16.76 13.08 -7.25
C PRO A 350 17.14 14.57 -7.20
N GLY A 351 17.74 15.00 -6.08
CA GLY A 351 18.13 16.39 -5.85
C GLY A 351 17.02 17.33 -5.44
N LEU A 352 15.75 16.87 -5.41
CA LEU A 352 14.61 17.65 -4.94
C LEU A 352 14.20 17.27 -3.50
N ASN A 353 13.91 16.00 -3.28
CA ASN A 353 13.43 15.48 -2.00
C ASN A 353 14.18 14.21 -1.54
N GLY A 354 15.21 13.79 -2.28
CA GLY A 354 16.01 12.61 -1.96
C GLY A 354 16.85 12.13 -3.12
N PHE A 355 17.20 10.84 -3.09
CA PHE A 355 17.94 10.16 -4.17
C PHE A 355 17.41 8.75 -4.42
N LEU A 356 17.66 8.28 -5.64
CA LEU A 356 17.35 6.91 -6.07
C LEU A 356 18.66 6.13 -6.22
N ALA A 357 18.71 4.93 -5.66
CA ALA A 357 19.82 4.00 -5.73
C ALA A 357 19.52 2.80 -6.62
N GLU A 358 20.54 2.22 -7.21
CA GLU A 358 20.42 1.03 -8.04
C GLU A 358 19.98 -0.19 -7.21
N PRO A 359 19.11 -1.05 -7.75
CA PRO A 359 18.70 -2.29 -7.09
C PRO A 359 19.89 -3.20 -6.79
N ASN A 360 19.91 -3.79 -5.58
CA ASN A 360 20.96 -4.72 -5.13
C ASN A 360 22.39 -4.16 -5.21
N ASN A 361 22.54 -2.84 -5.11
CA ASN A 361 23.84 -2.17 -5.08
C ASN A 361 24.03 -1.43 -3.74
N PRO A 362 24.54 -2.11 -2.67
CA PRO A 362 24.79 -1.49 -1.38
C PRO A 362 25.77 -0.33 -1.41
N LYS A 363 26.71 -0.33 -2.37
CA LYS A 363 27.70 0.76 -2.52
C LYS A 363 27.05 2.04 -3.03
N ASP A 364 26.24 1.96 -4.08
CA ASP A 364 25.52 3.13 -4.60
C ASP A 364 24.54 3.65 -3.54
N PHE A 365 23.83 2.74 -2.87
CA PHE A 365 22.93 3.09 -1.77
C PHE A 365 23.66 3.85 -0.64
N ALA A 366 24.79 3.34 -0.19
CA ALA A 366 25.64 4.00 0.82
C ALA A 366 26.10 5.39 0.37
N GLN A 367 26.55 5.54 -0.89
CA GLN A 367 26.99 6.83 -1.43
C GLN A 367 25.88 7.88 -1.40
N LYS A 368 24.62 7.53 -1.72
CA LYS A 368 23.48 8.45 -1.67
C LYS A 368 23.17 8.89 -0.23
N VAL A 369 23.24 7.97 0.73
CA VAL A 369 23.04 8.29 2.16
C VAL A 369 24.17 9.19 2.66
N ILE A 370 25.43 8.86 2.38
CA ILE A 370 26.60 9.65 2.75
C ILE A 370 26.48 11.06 2.18
N ALA A 371 26.13 11.21 0.91
CA ALA A 371 25.99 12.52 0.27
C ALA A 371 25.03 13.46 1.00
N ILE A 372 23.95 12.93 1.58
CA ILE A 372 23.01 13.73 2.38
C ILE A 372 23.62 14.05 3.75
N LEU A 373 24.18 13.06 4.44
CA LEU A 373 24.63 13.22 5.83
C LEU A 373 25.91 14.03 5.97
N GLU A 374 26.83 13.96 5.00
CA GLU A 374 28.11 14.76 5.00
C GLU A 374 27.90 16.22 4.56
N ASN A 375 26.73 16.55 3.96
CA ASN A 375 26.47 17.89 3.46
C ASN A 375 25.24 18.52 4.14
N PRO A 376 25.43 19.28 5.24
CA PRO A 376 24.32 19.91 5.98
C PRO A 376 23.47 20.85 5.12
N HIS A 377 24.07 21.54 4.14
CA HIS A 377 23.34 22.43 3.23
C HIS A 377 22.40 21.62 2.31
N LEU A 378 22.93 20.58 1.67
CA LEU A 378 22.13 19.68 0.83
C LEU A 378 20.99 19.03 1.65
N LYS A 379 21.30 18.53 2.86
CA LYS A 379 20.29 17.96 3.75
C LYS A 379 19.17 18.98 4.05
N ALA A 380 19.51 20.20 4.41
CA ALA A 380 18.54 21.26 4.70
C ALA A 380 17.67 21.59 3.46
N GLU A 381 18.28 21.67 2.27
CA GLU A 381 17.53 21.91 1.02
C GLU A 381 16.55 20.78 0.71
N LEU A 382 17.00 19.53 0.78
CA LEU A 382 16.15 18.37 0.54
C LEU A 382 15.01 18.30 1.57
N SER A 383 15.30 18.53 2.86
CA SER A 383 14.31 18.55 3.94
C SER A 383 13.25 19.65 3.72
N HIS A 384 13.67 20.84 3.34
CA HIS A 384 12.76 21.95 3.06
C HIS A 384 11.81 21.66 1.89
N ARG A 385 12.30 20.94 0.87
CA ARG A 385 11.53 20.56 -0.33
C ARG A 385 10.75 19.26 -0.17
N ALA A 386 11.08 18.42 0.81
CA ALA A 386 10.46 17.11 1.01
C ALA A 386 8.93 17.21 1.15
N ARG A 387 8.44 17.94 2.15
CA ARG A 387 7.00 18.09 2.39
C ARG A 387 6.25 18.76 1.23
N PRO A 388 6.68 19.89 0.66
CA PRO A 388 6.02 20.47 -0.51
C PRO A 388 5.87 19.52 -1.70
N SER A 389 6.86 18.63 -1.92
CA SER A 389 6.86 17.69 -3.04
C SER A 389 5.79 16.60 -2.95
N ILE A 390 5.20 16.39 -1.76
CA ILE A 390 4.26 15.29 -1.52
C ILE A 390 2.82 15.76 -1.25
N LEU A 391 2.57 17.06 -1.12
CA LEU A 391 1.25 17.60 -0.76
C LEU A 391 0.17 17.26 -1.80
N GLU A 392 0.53 17.03 -3.06
CA GLU A 392 -0.42 16.59 -4.09
C GLU A 392 -0.99 15.19 -3.81
N PHE A 393 -0.28 14.38 -3.00
CA PHE A 393 -0.70 13.07 -2.52
C PHE A 393 -1.32 13.14 -1.12
N ASP A 394 -1.67 14.35 -0.63
CA ASP A 394 -2.48 14.43 0.59
C ASP A 394 -3.76 13.62 0.44
N TRP A 395 -4.12 12.92 1.52
CA TRP A 395 -5.25 12.00 1.51
C TRP A 395 -6.54 12.67 1.02
N SER A 396 -6.82 13.87 1.49
CA SER A 396 -8.03 14.61 1.12
C SER A 396 -8.05 14.98 -0.36
N ALA A 397 -6.91 15.43 -0.90
CA ALA A 397 -6.76 15.74 -2.33
C ALA A 397 -6.94 14.49 -3.23
N CYS A 398 -6.34 13.38 -2.83
CA CYS A 398 -6.50 12.10 -3.53
C CYS A 398 -7.96 11.63 -3.52
N MET A 399 -8.59 11.68 -2.37
CA MET A 399 -9.98 11.24 -2.24
C MET A 399 -10.98 12.13 -2.96
N GLN A 400 -10.76 13.44 -3.02
CA GLN A 400 -11.58 14.34 -3.82
C GLN A 400 -11.51 14.00 -5.32
N LYS A 401 -10.31 13.74 -5.84
CA LYS A 401 -10.11 13.29 -7.23
C LYS A 401 -10.82 11.94 -7.48
N PHE A 402 -10.67 11.00 -6.55
CA PHE A 402 -11.30 9.69 -6.61
C PHE A 402 -12.83 9.80 -6.62
N GLU A 403 -13.41 10.51 -5.66
CA GLU A 403 -14.85 10.75 -5.56
C GLU A 403 -15.41 11.43 -6.81
N HIS A 404 -14.73 12.47 -7.31
CA HIS A 404 -15.13 13.13 -8.55
C HIS A 404 -15.19 12.16 -9.73
N ARG A 405 -14.24 11.25 -9.82
CA ARG A 405 -14.20 10.22 -10.87
C ARG A 405 -15.34 9.22 -10.74
N LEU A 406 -15.72 8.84 -9.52
CA LEU A 406 -16.91 7.99 -9.30
C LEU A 406 -18.19 8.66 -9.83
N TYR A 407 -18.39 9.96 -9.57
CA TYR A 407 -19.53 10.70 -10.14
C TYR A 407 -19.56 10.65 -11.65
N GLN A 408 -18.44 10.88 -12.31
CA GLN A 408 -18.35 10.83 -13.78
C GLN A 408 -18.73 9.45 -14.33
N LEU A 409 -18.33 8.36 -13.68
CA LEU A 409 -18.65 7.00 -14.10
C LEU A 409 -20.15 6.69 -13.93
N VAL A 410 -20.72 7.12 -12.82
CA VAL A 410 -22.18 6.96 -12.57
C VAL A 410 -22.99 7.78 -13.57
N GLU A 411 -22.62 9.02 -13.85
CA GLU A 411 -23.30 9.84 -14.83
C GLU A 411 -23.20 9.27 -16.25
N ALA A 412 -22.03 8.73 -16.62
CA ALA A 412 -21.85 8.08 -17.93
C ALA A 412 -22.73 6.85 -18.09
N SER A 413 -22.88 6.02 -17.03
CA SER A 413 -23.72 4.82 -17.08
C SER A 413 -25.21 5.13 -17.17
N ARG A 414 -25.67 6.27 -16.61
CA ARG A 414 -27.07 6.70 -16.68
C ARG A 414 -27.49 7.25 -18.04
N LYS A 415 -26.52 7.59 -18.89
CA LYS A 415 -26.73 8.12 -20.26
C LYS A 415 -26.74 7.03 -21.34
N CYS A 416 -26.28 5.83 -21.02
CA CYS A 416 -26.30 4.65 -21.88
C CYS A 416 -27.54 3.80 -21.65
#